data_f6fafaf4f12240b633b60448ff203d2f
#
_entry.id   f6fafaf4f12240b633b60448ff203d2f
#
_cell.length_a   1.000
_cell.length_b   1.000
_cell.length_c   1.000
_cell.angle_alpha   90.00
_cell.angle_beta   90.00
_cell.angle_gamma   90.00
#
_symmetry.space_group_name_H-M   'P 1'
#
loop_
_entity.id
_entity.type
_entity.pdbx_description
1 polymer ?
#
loop_
_entity_poly.entity_id
_entity_poly.type
_entity_poly.pdbx_seq_one_letter_code
_entity_poly.pdbx_strand_id
1 'polypeptide(L)'
;MKLKIRGGQARPKTIQGKQYSVINGYAKIADLHFWEDNPRIYSLLEDERDTGTISRAEIFEKLSLTKDLQRLRKDIESDGQINEAVWVALDINTQNYVVYEGNTRLAVAMALHRKGKDSKKWSEIEVNVLPDGTDERGMKNFIGQTQLKGKNKWAAFEEVNYLYRETMDIMKNKNASKTEATKMVANFFNLPQSRVSRAVKTVDFMQQYKMSSLVQKKYYAYWQRIVAGNKEINMLRKVFNSYSFLKGKIENAFPNAFDHMMIKQVKEEKQIEAAAADGSSAKLVSYTDNLRLIGRAFETHNDIELVLD
;
A
#
# COMPACT_ATOMS: atom_id res chain seq x y z
N MET A 1 -28.83 -7.79 -6.97
CA MET A 1 -28.98 -8.06 -8.44
C MET A 1 -27.88 -9.02 -8.87
N LYS A 2 -28.15 -10.09 -9.60
CA LYS A 2 -27.10 -11.07 -9.97
C LYS A 2 -26.25 -10.51 -11.12
N LEU A 3 -24.91 -10.58 -11.03
CA LEU A 3 -23.98 -10.13 -12.08
C LEU A 3 -24.24 -10.90 -13.38
N LYS A 4 -24.45 -10.19 -14.48
CA LYS A 4 -24.58 -10.80 -15.80
C LYS A 4 -23.19 -11.07 -16.38
N ILE A 5 -22.87 -12.36 -16.58
CA ILE A 5 -21.58 -12.81 -17.11
C ILE A 5 -21.80 -13.40 -18.49
N ARG A 6 -21.20 -12.78 -19.51
CA ARG A 6 -21.20 -13.30 -20.87
C ARG A 6 -20.15 -14.38 -21.03
N GLY A 7 -20.52 -15.54 -21.59
CA GLY A 7 -19.60 -16.65 -21.78
C GLY A 7 -19.14 -17.32 -20.49
N GLY A 8 -19.89 -17.15 -19.39
CA GLY A 8 -19.54 -17.66 -18.07
C GLY A 8 -19.34 -19.15 -18.02
N GLN A 9 -18.16 -19.61 -17.61
CA GLN A 9 -17.80 -21.01 -17.40
C GLN A 9 -17.32 -21.21 -15.97
N ALA A 10 -17.87 -22.22 -15.28
CA ALA A 10 -17.38 -22.62 -13.98
C ALA A 10 -16.06 -23.36 -14.13
N ARG A 11 -15.03 -22.92 -13.40
CA ARG A 11 -13.72 -23.56 -13.38
C ARG A 11 -13.29 -23.80 -11.93
N PRO A 12 -12.77 -24.98 -11.59
CA PRO A 12 -12.20 -25.22 -10.28
C PRO A 12 -10.93 -24.38 -10.11
N LYS A 13 -10.83 -23.68 -9.00
CA LYS A 13 -9.64 -22.92 -8.60
C LYS A 13 -9.28 -23.25 -7.17
N THR A 14 -8.06 -23.69 -6.95
CA THR A 14 -7.55 -23.93 -5.60
C THR A 14 -6.94 -22.64 -5.04
N ILE A 15 -7.49 -22.18 -3.93
CA ILE A 15 -6.99 -21.04 -3.17
C ILE A 15 -6.72 -21.54 -1.74
N GLN A 16 -5.48 -21.50 -1.31
CA GLN A 16 -5.03 -22.00 0.00
C GLN A 16 -5.46 -23.46 0.31
N GLY A 17 -5.35 -24.34 -0.67
CA GLY A 17 -5.74 -25.74 -0.50
C GLY A 17 -7.25 -26.00 -0.52
N LYS A 18 -8.09 -24.94 -0.55
CA LYS A 18 -9.54 -25.07 -0.69
C LYS A 18 -9.94 -24.85 -2.14
N GLN A 19 -10.73 -25.77 -2.69
CA GLN A 19 -11.29 -25.64 -4.02
C GLN A 19 -12.51 -24.74 -4.02
N TYR A 20 -12.54 -23.82 -4.99
CA TYR A 20 -13.66 -22.92 -5.29
C TYR A 20 -14.12 -23.16 -6.72
N SER A 21 -15.41 -23.12 -6.95
CA SER A 21 -16.00 -23.07 -8.29
C SER A 21 -16.07 -21.62 -8.74
N VAL A 22 -15.08 -21.17 -9.49
CA VAL A 22 -14.96 -19.79 -9.97
C VAL A 22 -15.62 -19.67 -11.33
N ILE A 23 -16.46 -18.65 -11.53
CA ILE A 23 -17.06 -18.37 -12.84
C ILE A 23 -16.15 -17.39 -13.59
N ASN A 24 -15.55 -17.87 -14.70
CA ASN A 24 -14.77 -17.02 -15.60
C ASN A 24 -15.62 -16.59 -16.79
N GLY A 25 -15.57 -15.33 -17.19
CA GLY A 25 -16.31 -14.76 -18.32
C GLY A 25 -16.17 -13.25 -18.37
N TYR A 26 -17.06 -12.57 -19.08
CA TYR A 26 -17.02 -11.12 -19.24
C TYR A 26 -18.18 -10.45 -18.51
N ALA A 27 -17.88 -9.38 -17.76
CA ALA A 27 -18.87 -8.54 -17.10
C ALA A 27 -18.76 -7.10 -17.56
N LYS A 28 -19.90 -6.39 -17.57
CA LYS A 28 -19.89 -4.95 -17.86
C LYS A 28 -19.13 -4.20 -16.77
N ILE A 29 -18.23 -3.32 -17.17
CA ILE A 29 -17.50 -2.47 -16.22
C ILE A 29 -18.43 -1.59 -15.38
N ALA A 30 -19.63 -1.28 -15.89
CA ALA A 30 -20.64 -0.50 -15.18
C ALA A 30 -21.19 -1.22 -13.94
N ASP A 31 -21.22 -2.56 -13.95
CA ASP A 31 -21.79 -3.39 -12.89
C ASP A 31 -20.74 -3.75 -11.81
N LEU A 32 -19.50 -3.28 -11.96
CA LEU A 32 -18.40 -3.58 -11.06
C LEU A 32 -18.04 -2.36 -10.18
N HIS A 33 -17.75 -2.62 -8.93
CA HIS A 33 -17.35 -1.61 -7.94
C HIS A 33 -15.87 -1.78 -7.57
N PHE A 34 -15.21 -0.70 -7.25
CA PHE A 34 -13.86 -0.75 -6.67
C PHE A 34 -13.92 -1.25 -5.23
N TRP A 35 -12.85 -1.89 -4.80
CA TRP A 35 -12.66 -2.21 -3.40
C TRP A 35 -12.16 -0.97 -2.65
N GLU A 36 -13.00 -0.43 -1.79
CA GLU A 36 -12.71 0.82 -1.04
C GLU A 36 -11.51 0.69 -0.09
N ASP A 37 -11.33 -0.51 0.51
CA ASP A 37 -10.19 -0.80 1.38
C ASP A 37 -8.92 -1.23 0.62
N ASN A 38 -8.88 -1.00 -0.69
CA ASN A 38 -7.73 -1.34 -1.53
C ASN A 38 -6.44 -0.70 -0.98
N PRO A 39 -5.47 -1.50 -0.51
CA PRO A 39 -4.25 -0.96 0.09
C PRO A 39 -3.47 0.00 -0.79
N ARG A 40 -3.51 -0.16 -2.13
CA ARG A 40 -2.77 0.71 -3.06
C ARG A 40 -3.18 2.18 -2.99
N ILE A 41 -4.41 2.44 -2.62
CA ILE A 41 -4.98 3.79 -2.59
C ILE A 41 -5.51 4.18 -1.22
N TYR A 42 -5.40 3.28 -0.24
CA TYR A 42 -5.96 3.51 1.09
C TYR A 42 -5.50 4.85 1.70
N SER A 43 -4.20 5.11 1.61
CA SER A 43 -3.61 6.37 2.08
C SER A 43 -4.02 7.60 1.27
N LEU A 44 -4.48 7.41 0.03
CA LEU A 44 -4.96 8.50 -0.83
C LEU A 44 -6.43 8.84 -0.58
N LEU A 45 -7.15 7.96 0.13
CA LEU A 45 -8.58 8.09 0.45
C LEU A 45 -8.82 8.44 1.93
N GLU A 46 -7.77 8.83 2.66
CA GLU A 46 -7.88 9.09 4.10
C GLU A 46 -8.83 10.26 4.39
N ASP A 47 -8.65 11.37 3.68
CA ASP A 47 -9.46 12.57 3.86
C ASP A 47 -10.95 12.29 3.51
N GLU A 48 -11.20 11.52 2.44
CA GLU A 48 -12.55 11.14 2.02
C GLU A 48 -13.22 10.19 3.03
N ARG A 49 -12.43 9.30 3.68
CA ARG A 49 -12.94 8.41 4.73
C ARG A 49 -13.43 9.18 5.95
N ASP A 50 -12.73 10.24 6.31
CA ASP A 50 -13.09 11.08 7.46
C ASP A 50 -14.39 11.87 7.21
N THR A 51 -14.74 12.13 5.94
CA THR A 51 -15.93 12.90 5.55
C THR A 51 -17.16 12.03 5.26
N GLY A 52 -17.01 10.70 5.12
CA GLY A 52 -18.15 9.80 4.91
C GLY A 52 -17.94 8.74 3.83
N THR A 53 -18.91 8.60 2.92
CA THR A 53 -18.89 7.53 1.89
C THR A 53 -17.98 7.87 0.73
N ILE A 54 -17.04 6.99 0.42
CA ILE A 54 -16.16 7.11 -0.74
C ILE A 54 -16.92 6.69 -2.00
N SER A 55 -17.01 7.59 -2.96
CA SER A 55 -17.67 7.31 -4.23
C SER A 55 -16.76 6.53 -5.20
N ARG A 56 -17.39 5.77 -6.10
CA ARG A 56 -16.68 5.10 -7.20
C ARG A 56 -15.89 6.09 -8.09
N ALA A 57 -16.39 7.32 -8.23
CA ALA A 57 -15.72 8.36 -9.01
C ALA A 57 -14.43 8.82 -8.33
N GLU A 58 -14.46 9.05 -7.02
CA GLU A 58 -13.27 9.44 -6.23
C GLU A 58 -12.19 8.37 -6.29
N ILE A 59 -12.56 7.09 -6.13
CA ILE A 59 -11.60 6.00 -6.26
C ILE A 59 -10.98 5.98 -7.66
N PHE A 60 -11.79 6.15 -8.71
CA PHE A 60 -11.31 6.20 -10.08
C PHE A 60 -10.33 7.37 -10.29
N GLU A 61 -10.65 8.57 -9.79
CA GLU A 61 -9.77 9.73 -9.89
C GLU A 61 -8.44 9.51 -9.18
N LYS A 62 -8.47 9.04 -7.95
CA LYS A 62 -7.24 8.75 -7.18
C LYS A 62 -6.37 7.68 -7.87
N LEU A 63 -6.98 6.60 -8.35
CA LEU A 63 -6.25 5.58 -9.14
C LEU A 63 -5.64 6.18 -10.41
N SER A 64 -6.36 7.07 -11.10
CA SER A 64 -5.91 7.69 -12.36
C SER A 64 -4.66 8.55 -12.19
N LEU A 65 -4.41 9.07 -11.00
CA LEU A 65 -3.21 9.85 -10.67
C LEU A 65 -1.97 8.96 -10.40
N THR A 66 -2.16 7.65 -10.23
CA THR A 66 -1.04 6.75 -9.93
C THR A 66 -0.17 6.47 -11.17
N LYS A 67 1.15 6.44 -10.98
CA LYS A 67 2.09 6.07 -12.05
C LYS A 67 1.82 4.65 -12.59
N ASP A 68 1.39 3.76 -11.73
CA ASP A 68 1.07 2.36 -12.09
C ASP A 68 -0.10 2.29 -13.08
N LEU A 69 -1.15 3.10 -12.89
CA LEU A 69 -2.24 3.14 -13.85
C LEU A 69 -1.80 3.71 -15.18
N GLN A 70 -1.03 4.79 -15.17
CA GLN A 70 -0.56 5.44 -16.41
C GLN A 70 0.33 4.50 -17.22
N ARG A 71 1.21 3.71 -16.57
CA ARG A 71 2.05 2.71 -17.22
C ARG A 71 1.19 1.57 -17.78
N LEU A 72 0.36 0.96 -16.94
CA LEU A 72 -0.50 -0.15 -17.35
C LEU A 72 -1.44 0.24 -18.50
N ARG A 73 -1.92 1.48 -18.51
CA ARG A 73 -2.75 1.97 -19.59
C ARG A 73 -1.98 2.02 -20.93
N LYS A 74 -0.74 2.49 -20.95
CA LYS A 74 0.11 2.48 -22.15
C LYS A 74 0.33 1.05 -22.66
N ASP A 75 0.61 0.13 -21.74
CA ASP A 75 0.81 -1.29 -22.07
C ASP A 75 -0.46 -1.89 -22.69
N ILE A 76 -1.64 -1.67 -22.08
CA ILE A 76 -2.93 -2.15 -22.57
C ILE A 76 -3.33 -1.47 -23.91
N GLU A 77 -3.05 -0.17 -24.07
CA GLU A 77 -3.27 0.53 -25.35
C GLU A 77 -2.39 -0.06 -26.47
N SER A 78 -1.14 -0.44 -26.15
CA SER A 78 -0.21 -1.08 -27.09
C SER A 78 -0.63 -2.51 -27.43
N ASP A 79 -0.97 -3.30 -26.42
CA ASP A 79 -1.36 -4.71 -26.60
C ASP A 79 -2.79 -4.84 -27.20
N GLY A 80 -3.57 -3.80 -27.07
CA GLY A 80 -4.96 -3.78 -27.49
C GLY A 80 -5.89 -4.64 -26.65
N GLN A 81 -5.44 -5.21 -25.51
CA GLN A 81 -6.24 -6.07 -24.64
C GLN A 81 -5.76 -6.04 -23.19
N ILE A 82 -6.65 -6.45 -22.27
CA ILE A 82 -6.33 -6.70 -20.88
C ILE A 82 -6.04 -8.20 -20.74
N ASN A 83 -4.80 -8.56 -20.45
CA ASN A 83 -4.32 -9.96 -20.49
C ASN A 83 -4.71 -10.80 -19.26
N GLU A 84 -5.19 -10.19 -18.19
CA GLU A 84 -5.54 -10.92 -16.98
C GLU A 84 -6.93 -10.52 -16.48
N ALA A 85 -7.76 -11.51 -16.19
CA ALA A 85 -9.08 -11.29 -15.60
C ALA A 85 -8.99 -10.65 -14.21
N VAL A 86 -9.96 -9.78 -13.89
CA VAL A 86 -10.08 -9.22 -12.54
C VAL A 86 -10.83 -10.19 -11.62
N TRP A 87 -10.53 -10.14 -10.31
CA TRP A 87 -11.20 -11.00 -9.33
C TRP A 87 -12.31 -10.25 -8.62
N VAL A 88 -13.50 -10.86 -8.64
CA VAL A 88 -14.74 -10.24 -8.22
C VAL A 88 -15.45 -11.12 -7.21
N ALA A 89 -16.04 -10.53 -6.19
CA ALA A 89 -16.99 -11.21 -5.30
C ALA A 89 -18.17 -10.30 -4.96
N LEU A 90 -19.29 -10.92 -4.57
CA LEU A 90 -20.44 -10.22 -4.03
C LEU A 90 -20.12 -9.75 -2.60
N ASP A 91 -20.18 -8.45 -2.39
CA ASP A 91 -20.18 -7.89 -1.03
C ASP A 91 -21.58 -8.03 -0.43
N ILE A 92 -21.67 -8.78 0.65
CA ILE A 92 -22.95 -9.10 1.31
C ILE A 92 -23.59 -7.85 1.90
N ASN A 93 -22.79 -6.89 2.37
CA ASN A 93 -23.29 -5.68 3.03
C ASN A 93 -23.87 -4.69 2.02
N THR A 94 -23.16 -4.45 0.93
CA THR A 94 -23.57 -3.47 -0.10
C THR A 94 -24.36 -4.10 -1.24
N GLN A 95 -24.40 -5.44 -1.34
CA GLN A 95 -24.99 -6.19 -2.47
C GLN A 95 -24.37 -5.82 -3.82
N ASN A 96 -23.15 -5.30 -3.83
CA ASN A 96 -22.41 -4.93 -5.01
C ASN A 96 -21.35 -5.99 -5.37
N TYR A 97 -21.04 -6.11 -6.66
CA TYR A 97 -19.90 -6.91 -7.11
C TYR A 97 -18.62 -6.08 -7.05
N VAL A 98 -17.78 -6.40 -6.09
CA VAL A 98 -16.55 -5.66 -5.78
C VAL A 98 -15.34 -6.33 -6.41
N VAL A 99 -14.49 -5.55 -7.07
CA VAL A 99 -13.22 -5.99 -7.63
C VAL A 99 -12.16 -5.95 -6.53
N TYR A 100 -11.86 -7.10 -5.95
CA TYR A 100 -10.85 -7.23 -4.90
C TYR A 100 -9.41 -7.26 -5.44
N GLU A 101 -9.21 -7.82 -6.66
CA GLU A 101 -7.93 -7.79 -7.35
C GLU A 101 -8.13 -7.34 -8.80
N GLY A 102 -7.24 -6.45 -9.29
CA GLY A 102 -7.33 -5.87 -10.63
C GLY A 102 -8.01 -4.50 -10.67
N ASN A 103 -8.14 -3.79 -9.55
CA ASN A 103 -8.74 -2.45 -9.51
C ASN A 103 -8.08 -1.48 -10.51
N THR A 104 -6.77 -1.55 -10.70
CA THR A 104 -6.06 -0.74 -11.70
C THR A 104 -6.49 -1.11 -13.13
N ARG A 105 -6.71 -2.41 -13.41
CA ARG A 105 -7.22 -2.90 -14.72
C ARG A 105 -8.64 -2.43 -14.99
N LEU A 106 -9.52 -2.47 -13.97
CA LEU A 106 -10.86 -1.92 -14.06
C LEU A 106 -10.83 -0.41 -14.34
N ALA A 107 -9.98 0.34 -13.64
CA ALA A 107 -9.83 1.77 -13.86
C ALA A 107 -9.29 2.10 -15.27
N VAL A 108 -8.34 1.32 -15.79
CA VAL A 108 -7.86 1.45 -17.18
C VAL A 108 -8.99 1.17 -18.18
N ALA A 109 -9.76 0.09 -18.01
CA ALA A 109 -10.90 -0.21 -18.87
C ALA A 109 -11.92 0.94 -18.87
N MET A 110 -12.24 1.50 -17.70
CA MET A 110 -13.12 2.67 -17.58
C MET A 110 -12.56 3.91 -18.30
N ALA A 111 -11.26 4.17 -18.14
CA ALA A 111 -10.59 5.30 -18.81
C ALA A 111 -10.62 5.17 -20.35
N LEU A 112 -10.36 3.97 -20.87
CA LEU A 112 -10.40 3.67 -22.29
C LEU A 112 -11.83 3.74 -22.85
N HIS A 113 -12.82 3.22 -22.11
CA HIS A 113 -14.22 3.33 -22.45
C HIS A 113 -14.68 4.78 -22.55
N ARG A 114 -14.28 5.65 -21.62
CA ARG A 114 -14.62 7.09 -21.64
C ARG A 114 -13.98 7.86 -22.80
N LYS A 115 -12.83 7.42 -23.32
CA LYS A 115 -12.17 8.08 -24.47
C LYS A 115 -12.95 7.97 -25.80
N GLY A 116 -13.97 7.13 -25.87
CA GLY A 116 -14.85 6.98 -27.00
C GLY A 116 -14.28 6.22 -28.21
N LYS A 117 -12.97 6.10 -28.34
CA LYS A 117 -12.33 5.29 -29.38
C LYS A 117 -12.40 3.82 -28.97
N ASP A 118 -13.11 3.00 -29.72
CA ASP A 118 -13.39 1.58 -29.37
C ASP A 118 -14.16 1.39 -28.04
N SER A 119 -15.03 2.32 -27.67
CA SER A 119 -15.74 2.31 -26.38
C SER A 119 -16.49 0.99 -26.13
N LYS A 120 -17.05 0.36 -27.17
CA LYS A 120 -17.74 -0.92 -27.08
C LYS A 120 -16.82 -2.05 -26.62
N LYS A 121 -15.56 -2.05 -27.08
CA LYS A 121 -14.54 -3.04 -26.71
C LYS A 121 -14.24 -2.99 -25.21
N TRP A 122 -14.14 -1.78 -24.65
CA TRP A 122 -13.79 -1.55 -23.25
C TRP A 122 -15.00 -1.48 -22.31
N SER A 123 -16.23 -1.72 -22.82
CA SER A 123 -17.44 -1.75 -22.00
C SER A 123 -17.57 -2.98 -21.11
N GLU A 124 -16.79 -4.03 -21.40
CA GLU A 124 -16.74 -5.27 -20.65
C GLU A 124 -15.28 -5.61 -20.29
N ILE A 125 -15.10 -6.31 -19.20
CA ILE A 125 -13.78 -6.81 -18.74
C ILE A 125 -13.91 -8.29 -18.36
N GLU A 126 -12.85 -9.05 -18.59
CA GLU A 126 -12.81 -10.43 -18.14
C GLU A 126 -12.74 -10.51 -16.62
N VAL A 127 -13.60 -11.36 -16.04
CA VAL A 127 -13.75 -11.51 -14.59
C VAL A 127 -13.59 -12.97 -14.16
N ASN A 128 -13.03 -13.16 -12.98
CA ASN A 128 -13.10 -14.39 -12.20
C ASN A 128 -14.01 -14.11 -11.01
N VAL A 129 -15.24 -14.60 -11.04
CA VAL A 129 -16.21 -14.36 -9.96
C VAL A 129 -16.13 -15.49 -8.96
N LEU A 130 -15.84 -15.15 -7.72
CA LEU A 130 -15.87 -16.07 -6.59
C LEU A 130 -17.31 -16.47 -6.26
N PRO A 131 -17.54 -17.68 -5.73
CA PRO A 131 -18.87 -18.13 -5.36
C PRO A 131 -19.53 -17.21 -4.34
N ASP A 132 -20.85 -17.06 -4.45
CA ASP A 132 -21.65 -16.39 -3.43
C ASP A 132 -21.42 -17.06 -2.07
N GLY A 133 -21.24 -16.25 -1.01
CA GLY A 133 -20.91 -16.74 0.33
C GLY A 133 -19.42 -16.98 0.56
N THR A 134 -18.53 -16.59 -0.37
CA THR A 134 -17.11 -16.45 -0.05
C THR A 134 -16.98 -15.40 1.05
N ASP A 135 -16.60 -15.83 2.26
CA ASP A 135 -16.52 -14.97 3.41
C ASP A 135 -15.40 -13.93 3.26
N GLU A 136 -15.51 -12.84 4.01
CA GLU A 136 -14.51 -11.77 4.03
C GLU A 136 -13.10 -12.31 4.34
N ARG A 137 -13.03 -13.32 5.21
CA ARG A 137 -11.78 -13.97 5.56
C ARG A 137 -11.14 -14.70 4.36
N GLY A 138 -11.94 -15.40 3.55
CA GLY A 138 -11.49 -16.03 2.32
C GLY A 138 -10.98 -15.01 1.32
N MET A 139 -11.66 -13.87 1.20
CA MET A 139 -11.25 -12.76 0.34
C MET A 139 -9.94 -12.13 0.79
N LYS A 140 -9.80 -11.80 2.08
CA LYS A 140 -8.56 -11.25 2.64
C LYS A 140 -7.38 -12.21 2.45
N ASN A 141 -7.60 -13.50 2.61
CA ASN A 141 -6.60 -14.52 2.33
C ASN A 141 -6.17 -14.55 0.86
N PHE A 142 -7.14 -14.53 -0.05
CA PHE A 142 -6.87 -14.51 -1.48
C PHE A 142 -6.03 -13.28 -1.87
N ILE A 143 -6.43 -12.10 -1.41
CA ILE A 143 -5.72 -10.85 -1.65
C ILE A 143 -4.31 -10.90 -1.05
N GLY A 144 -4.20 -11.34 0.20
CA GLY A 144 -2.90 -11.47 0.87
C GLY A 144 -1.93 -12.36 0.10
N GLN A 145 -2.40 -13.48 -0.45
CA GLN A 145 -1.53 -14.36 -1.23
C GLN A 145 -1.12 -13.75 -2.57
N THR A 146 -2.04 -13.12 -3.28
CA THR A 146 -1.74 -12.51 -4.59
C THR A 146 -0.85 -11.29 -4.47
N GLN A 147 -1.02 -10.47 -3.44
CA GLN A 147 -0.35 -9.19 -3.30
C GLN A 147 0.87 -9.20 -2.36
N LEU A 148 0.83 -9.98 -1.26
CA LEU A 148 1.95 -10.09 -0.33
C LEU A 148 3.05 -11.04 -0.82
N LYS A 149 2.69 -12.03 -1.64
CA LYS A 149 3.61 -13.07 -2.16
C LYS A 149 3.74 -13.07 -3.68
N GLY A 150 2.80 -12.45 -4.39
CA GLY A 150 2.74 -12.43 -5.85
C GLY A 150 3.80 -11.57 -6.52
N LYS A 151 3.81 -11.59 -7.86
CA LYS A 151 4.72 -10.77 -8.67
C LYS A 151 4.42 -9.26 -8.58
N ASN A 152 3.15 -8.89 -8.48
CA ASN A 152 2.69 -7.50 -8.41
C ASN A 152 2.42 -7.08 -6.95
N LYS A 153 3.47 -7.05 -6.13
CA LYS A 153 3.36 -6.69 -4.71
C LYS A 153 2.89 -5.24 -4.52
N TRP A 154 2.21 -5.01 -3.40
CA TRP A 154 1.98 -3.64 -2.95
C TRP A 154 3.29 -2.91 -2.67
N ALA A 155 3.26 -1.58 -2.75
CA ALA A 155 4.37 -0.79 -2.24
C ALA A 155 4.58 -1.09 -0.74
N ALA A 156 5.82 -0.99 -0.29
CA ALA A 156 6.20 -1.41 1.06
C ALA A 156 5.37 -0.70 2.16
N PHE A 157 5.05 0.57 1.99
CA PHE A 157 4.18 1.30 2.91
C PHE A 157 2.75 0.73 2.95
N GLU A 158 2.17 0.45 1.80
CA GLU A 158 0.79 -0.07 1.71
C GLU A 158 0.69 -1.48 2.31
N GLU A 159 1.72 -2.30 2.11
CA GLU A 159 1.81 -3.62 2.72
C GLU A 159 1.81 -3.53 4.25
N VAL A 160 2.68 -2.70 4.82
CA VAL A 160 2.78 -2.62 6.28
C VAL A 160 1.53 -1.99 6.90
N ASN A 161 0.94 -1.01 6.23
CA ASN A 161 -0.31 -0.41 6.68
C ASN A 161 -1.46 -1.41 6.68
N TYR A 162 -1.52 -2.26 5.66
CA TYR A 162 -2.49 -3.36 5.59
C TYR A 162 -2.29 -4.37 6.74
N LEU A 163 -1.06 -4.85 6.95
CA LEU A 163 -0.75 -5.78 8.03
C LEU A 163 -1.03 -5.17 9.42
N TYR A 164 -0.78 -3.89 9.58
CA TYR A 164 -1.11 -3.16 10.80
C TYR A 164 -2.62 -3.15 11.06
N ARG A 165 -3.42 -2.74 10.06
CA ARG A 165 -4.89 -2.70 10.18
C ARG A 165 -5.47 -4.06 10.52
N GLU A 166 -5.05 -5.11 9.81
CA GLU A 166 -5.49 -6.49 10.11
C GLU A 166 -5.13 -6.91 11.55
N THR A 167 -3.96 -6.45 12.07
CA THR A 167 -3.57 -6.71 13.46
C THR A 167 -4.47 -5.97 14.44
N MET A 168 -4.77 -4.69 14.19
CA MET A 168 -5.66 -3.90 15.04
C MET A 168 -7.10 -4.45 15.02
N ASP A 169 -7.59 -4.87 13.88
CA ASP A 169 -8.91 -5.50 13.73
C ASP A 169 -9.00 -6.80 14.57
N ILE A 170 -7.98 -7.65 14.53
CA ILE A 170 -7.95 -8.87 15.35
C ILE A 170 -7.90 -8.52 16.84
N MET A 171 -7.11 -7.53 17.24
CA MET A 171 -7.05 -7.07 18.63
C MET A 171 -8.44 -6.64 19.11
N LYS A 172 -9.12 -5.80 18.31
CA LYS A 172 -10.44 -5.28 18.64
C LYS A 172 -11.52 -6.37 18.68
N ASN A 173 -11.56 -7.23 17.66
CA ASN A 173 -12.67 -8.19 17.49
C ASN A 173 -12.52 -9.44 18.35
N LYS A 174 -11.29 -9.78 18.76
CA LYS A 174 -10.99 -10.98 19.58
C LYS A 174 -10.46 -10.68 20.96
N ASN A 175 -10.39 -9.40 21.34
CA ASN A 175 -9.78 -8.96 22.59
C ASN A 175 -8.37 -9.59 22.81
N ALA A 176 -7.61 -9.73 21.73
CA ALA A 176 -6.30 -10.35 21.73
C ALA A 176 -5.19 -9.34 22.05
N SER A 177 -4.14 -9.78 22.72
CA SER A 177 -2.94 -8.96 22.88
C SER A 177 -2.29 -8.67 21.52
N LYS A 178 -1.51 -7.58 21.42
CA LYS A 178 -0.78 -7.22 20.18
C LYS A 178 0.11 -8.37 19.68
N THR A 179 0.75 -9.10 20.59
CA THR A 179 1.60 -10.24 20.24
C THR A 179 0.80 -11.40 19.65
N GLU A 180 -0.33 -11.73 20.25
CA GLU A 180 -1.23 -12.79 19.75
C GLU A 180 -1.84 -12.41 18.41
N ALA A 181 -2.35 -11.18 18.30
CA ALA A 181 -2.90 -10.67 17.04
C ALA A 181 -1.85 -10.70 15.91
N THR A 182 -0.61 -10.25 16.19
CA THR A 182 0.51 -10.33 15.24
C THR A 182 0.79 -11.77 14.80
N LYS A 183 0.76 -12.73 15.72
CA LYS A 183 0.92 -14.16 15.40
C LYS A 183 -0.24 -14.68 14.55
N MET A 184 -1.46 -14.28 14.88
CA MET A 184 -2.65 -14.66 14.09
C MET A 184 -2.58 -14.13 12.66
N VAL A 185 -2.21 -12.87 12.46
CA VAL A 185 -2.02 -12.27 11.13
C VAL A 185 -0.91 -12.97 10.35
N ALA A 186 0.23 -13.26 11.01
CA ALA A 186 1.34 -13.97 10.39
C ALA A 186 0.92 -15.36 9.90
N ASN A 187 0.22 -16.12 10.73
CA ASN A 187 -0.30 -17.44 10.37
C ASN A 187 -1.34 -17.35 9.26
N PHE A 188 -2.24 -16.38 9.34
CA PHE A 188 -3.31 -16.19 8.37
C PHE A 188 -2.79 -15.93 6.96
N PHE A 189 -1.78 -15.07 6.81
CA PHE A 189 -1.14 -14.79 5.52
C PHE A 189 0.06 -15.69 5.20
N ASN A 190 0.37 -16.64 6.09
CA ASN A 190 1.55 -17.49 6.00
C ASN A 190 2.83 -16.67 5.76
N LEU A 191 3.06 -15.70 6.65
CA LEU A 191 4.22 -14.81 6.68
C LEU A 191 5.07 -15.09 7.93
N PRO A 192 6.37 -14.78 7.90
CA PRO A 192 7.17 -14.79 9.12
C PRO A 192 6.59 -13.81 10.16
N GLN A 193 6.43 -14.24 11.41
CA GLN A 193 5.90 -13.38 12.48
C GLN A 193 6.76 -12.11 12.66
N SER A 194 8.08 -12.20 12.45
CA SER A 194 8.99 -11.06 12.51
C SER A 194 8.66 -9.97 11.47
N ARG A 195 8.16 -10.36 10.28
CA ARG A 195 7.73 -9.41 9.23
C ARG A 195 6.51 -8.61 9.69
N VAL A 196 5.49 -9.30 10.22
CA VAL A 196 4.27 -8.64 10.72
C VAL A 196 4.59 -7.80 11.95
N SER A 197 5.36 -8.32 12.89
CA SER A 197 5.78 -7.57 14.09
C SER A 197 6.55 -6.29 13.73
N ARG A 198 7.42 -6.34 12.72
CA ARG A 198 8.14 -5.17 12.24
C ARG A 198 7.20 -4.16 11.60
N ALA A 199 6.25 -4.62 10.78
CA ALA A 199 5.23 -3.77 10.17
C ALA A 199 4.44 -3.01 11.26
N VAL A 200 3.91 -3.73 12.24
CA VAL A 200 3.14 -3.16 13.35
C VAL A 200 3.97 -2.13 14.12
N LYS A 201 5.20 -2.48 14.52
CA LYS A 201 6.09 -1.55 15.23
C LYS A 201 6.40 -0.29 14.42
N THR A 202 6.55 -0.41 13.10
CA THR A 202 6.86 0.74 12.24
C THR A 202 5.67 1.69 12.17
N VAL A 203 4.46 1.17 11.97
CA VAL A 203 3.26 2.01 11.92
C VAL A 203 2.93 2.62 13.29
N ASP A 204 3.01 1.85 14.37
CA ASP A 204 2.86 2.38 15.75
C ASP A 204 3.80 3.56 16.00
N PHE A 205 5.05 3.43 15.54
CA PHE A 205 6.06 4.47 15.72
C PHE A 205 5.71 5.72 14.88
N MET A 206 5.30 5.55 13.62
CA MET A 206 4.88 6.66 12.77
C MET A 206 3.65 7.40 13.32
N GLN A 207 2.68 6.67 13.86
CA GLN A 207 1.44 7.26 14.40
C GLN A 207 1.67 8.12 15.65
N GLN A 208 2.75 7.88 16.41
CA GLN A 208 3.11 8.72 17.55
C GLN A 208 3.36 10.17 17.14
N TYR A 209 3.71 10.43 15.89
CA TYR A 209 4.01 11.75 15.35
C TYR A 209 2.83 12.42 14.65
N LYS A 210 1.63 11.83 14.71
CA LYS A 210 0.38 12.39 14.14
C LYS A 210 0.51 12.91 12.70
N MET A 211 1.37 12.28 11.91
CA MET A 211 1.55 12.62 10.50
C MET A 211 0.44 12.01 9.67
N SER A 212 0.00 12.71 8.61
CA SER A 212 -0.92 12.14 7.63
C SER A 212 -0.32 10.92 6.94
N SER A 213 -1.16 10.01 6.46
CA SER A 213 -0.71 8.81 5.75
C SER A 213 0.16 9.12 4.52
N LEU A 214 -0.08 10.24 3.85
CA LEU A 214 0.75 10.69 2.72
C LEU A 214 2.18 11.04 3.16
N VAL A 215 2.32 11.75 4.28
CA VAL A 215 3.64 12.07 4.87
C VAL A 215 4.32 10.81 5.38
N GLN A 216 3.59 9.94 6.06
CA GLN A 216 4.11 8.64 6.49
C GLN A 216 4.62 7.81 5.31
N LYS A 217 3.86 7.77 4.20
CA LYS A 217 4.24 7.08 2.96
C LYS A 217 5.51 7.67 2.34
N LYS A 218 5.60 9.00 2.25
CA LYS A 218 6.76 9.72 1.71
C LYS A 218 8.05 9.33 2.45
N TYR A 219 7.98 9.20 3.78
CA TYR A 219 9.14 8.95 4.63
C TYR A 219 9.24 7.52 5.17
N TYR A 220 8.43 6.59 4.65
CA TYR A 220 8.34 5.22 5.17
C TYR A 220 9.69 4.50 5.29
N ALA A 221 10.56 4.64 4.29
CA ALA A 221 11.87 3.98 4.31
C ALA A 221 12.74 4.43 5.49
N TYR A 222 12.60 5.67 5.93
CA TYR A 222 13.28 6.20 7.12
C TYR A 222 12.73 5.58 8.40
N TRP A 223 11.40 5.56 8.55
CA TRP A 223 10.74 4.97 9.70
C TRP A 223 11.09 3.49 9.86
N GLN A 224 11.07 2.77 8.76
CA GLN A 224 11.43 1.35 8.76
C GLN A 224 12.88 1.13 9.24
N ARG A 225 13.80 1.99 8.83
CA ARG A 225 15.21 1.93 9.25
C ARG A 225 15.36 2.25 10.73
N ILE A 226 14.70 3.27 11.23
CA ILE A 226 14.70 3.65 12.64
C ILE A 226 14.18 2.51 13.51
N VAL A 227 13.11 1.85 13.10
CA VAL A 227 12.53 0.72 13.84
C VAL A 227 13.34 -0.56 13.74
N ALA A 228 13.97 -0.83 12.58
CA ALA A 228 14.82 -2.01 12.35
C ALA A 228 16.19 -1.95 13.04
N GLY A 229 16.65 -0.79 13.37
CA GLY A 229 17.86 -0.26 13.99
C GLY A 229 19.06 -1.15 14.26
N ASN A 230 20.23 -0.62 13.88
CA ASN A 230 21.50 -0.95 14.50
C ASN A 230 21.74 -0.05 15.75
N LYS A 231 22.91 -0.15 16.39
CA LYS A 231 23.21 0.56 17.64
C LYS A 231 23.04 2.09 17.52
N GLU A 232 23.51 2.69 16.42
CA GLU A 232 23.46 4.13 16.18
C GLU A 232 22.00 4.61 15.93
N ILE A 233 21.21 3.79 15.24
CA ILE A 233 19.80 4.10 14.97
C ILE A 233 18.94 3.87 16.21
N ASN A 234 19.33 2.95 17.10
CA ASN A 234 18.68 2.78 18.41
C ASN A 234 18.84 4.03 19.29
N MET A 235 19.94 4.78 19.12
CA MET A 235 20.14 6.06 19.78
C MET A 235 19.14 7.11 19.28
N LEU A 236 19.00 7.27 17.97
CA LEU A 236 17.95 8.11 17.39
C LEU A 236 16.56 7.75 17.94
N ARG A 237 16.25 6.46 18.02
CA ARG A 237 15.00 5.98 18.58
C ARG A 237 14.80 6.36 20.05
N LYS A 238 15.87 6.32 20.87
CA LYS A 238 15.81 6.78 22.26
C LYS A 238 15.57 8.28 22.31
N VAL A 239 16.24 9.03 21.47
CA VAL A 239 16.06 10.48 21.33
C VAL A 239 14.62 10.78 20.95
N PHE A 240 14.08 10.18 19.91
CA PHE A 240 12.67 10.37 19.52
C PHE A 240 11.69 9.97 20.61
N ASN A 241 11.91 8.85 21.31
CA ASN A 241 11.08 8.45 22.43
C ASN A 241 11.15 9.41 23.62
N SER A 242 12.31 9.99 23.88
CA SER A 242 12.49 11.02 24.92
C SER A 242 11.84 12.34 24.55
N TYR A 243 11.81 12.69 23.26
CA TYR A 243 11.18 13.90 22.73
C TYR A 243 9.69 13.81 22.50
N SER A 244 9.09 12.63 22.47
CA SER A 244 7.62 12.51 22.54
C SER A 244 7.06 13.19 23.81
N PHE A 245 7.93 13.44 24.79
CA PHE A 245 7.66 14.23 25.99
C PHE A 245 7.67 15.74 25.74
N LEU A 246 8.37 16.25 24.72
CA LEU A 246 8.46 17.67 24.36
C LEU A 246 7.50 18.02 23.18
N LYS A 247 6.30 17.52 23.25
CA LYS A 247 5.22 17.51 22.26
C LYS A 247 5.01 18.77 21.39
N GLY A 248 5.50 19.94 21.77
CA GLY A 248 5.24 21.19 21.05
C GLY A 248 6.36 21.62 20.08
N LYS A 249 7.62 21.25 20.35
CA LYS A 249 8.77 21.69 19.55
C LYS A 249 9.08 20.76 18.37
N ILE A 250 8.84 19.46 18.52
CA ILE A 250 9.14 18.45 17.47
C ILE A 250 8.11 18.48 16.32
N GLU A 251 6.85 18.83 16.58
CA GLU A 251 5.83 18.93 15.52
C GLU A 251 6.24 19.91 14.41
N ASN A 252 7.09 20.89 14.73
CA ASN A 252 7.57 21.89 13.76
C ASN A 252 8.99 21.61 13.22
N ALA A 253 9.90 21.07 14.03
CA ALA A 253 11.28 20.86 13.65
C ALA A 253 11.50 19.54 12.86
N PHE A 254 10.74 18.51 13.18
CA PHE A 254 10.92 17.17 12.59
C PHE A 254 10.60 17.09 11.10
N PRO A 255 9.50 17.68 10.58
CA PRO A 255 9.27 17.76 9.14
C PRO A 255 10.39 18.48 8.42
N ASN A 256 10.94 19.55 8.98
CA ASN A 256 12.02 20.32 8.38
C ASN A 256 13.32 19.51 8.30
N ALA A 257 13.69 18.81 9.37
CA ALA A 257 14.89 17.96 9.37
C ALA A 257 14.75 16.80 8.33
N PHE A 258 13.59 16.16 8.26
CA PHE A 258 13.33 15.14 7.24
C PHE A 258 13.29 15.72 5.83
N ASP A 259 12.69 16.88 5.62
CA ASP A 259 12.68 17.55 4.32
C ASP A 259 14.09 17.97 3.88
N HIS A 260 14.94 18.46 4.80
CA HIS A 260 16.36 18.74 4.50
C HIS A 260 17.11 17.48 4.11
N MET A 261 16.94 16.38 4.82
CA MET A 261 17.54 15.09 4.48
C MET A 261 17.06 14.58 3.11
N MET A 262 15.76 14.72 2.81
CA MET A 262 15.20 14.31 1.52
C MET A 262 15.62 15.21 0.37
N ILE A 263 15.67 16.53 0.57
CA ILE A 263 16.19 17.47 -0.45
C ILE A 263 17.65 17.15 -0.78
N LYS A 264 18.45 16.81 0.23
CA LYS A 264 19.84 16.39 0.04
C LYS A 264 19.91 15.08 -0.76
N GLN A 265 19.06 14.09 -0.43
CA GLN A 265 19.01 12.81 -1.17
C GLN A 265 18.56 13.02 -2.63
N VAL A 266 17.52 13.80 -2.90
CA VAL A 266 17.08 14.10 -4.26
C VAL A 266 18.16 14.84 -5.06
N LYS A 267 18.93 15.72 -4.43
CA LYS A 267 20.08 16.37 -5.07
C LYS A 267 21.21 15.37 -5.36
N GLU A 268 21.45 14.45 -4.44
CA GLU A 268 22.43 13.36 -4.60
C GLU A 268 22.00 12.38 -5.70
N GLU A 269 20.73 11.98 -5.75
CA GLU A 269 20.18 11.14 -6.83
C GLU A 269 20.32 11.80 -8.21
N LYS A 270 20.03 13.10 -8.32
CA LYS A 270 20.25 13.86 -9.56
C LYS A 270 21.72 13.97 -9.94
N GLN A 271 22.61 14.05 -8.95
CA GLN A 271 24.07 14.03 -9.20
C GLN A 271 24.55 12.65 -9.65
N ILE A 272 23.94 11.56 -9.14
CA ILE A 272 24.21 10.20 -9.63
C ILE A 272 23.79 10.04 -11.08
N GLU A 273 22.57 10.46 -11.40
CA GLU A 273 22.04 10.37 -12.77
C GLU A 273 22.91 11.17 -13.73
N ALA A 274 23.35 12.37 -13.33
CA ALA A 274 24.27 13.19 -14.10
C ALA A 274 25.65 12.55 -14.26
N ALA A 275 26.22 12.01 -13.18
CA ALA A 275 27.52 11.33 -13.20
C ALA A 275 27.48 10.01 -14.00
N ALA A 276 26.35 9.27 -13.95
CA ALA A 276 26.14 8.08 -14.78
C ALA A 276 26.02 8.43 -16.26
N ALA A 277 25.46 9.61 -16.58
CA ALA A 277 25.31 10.09 -17.94
C ALA A 277 26.66 10.56 -18.54
N ASP A 278 27.60 11.05 -17.72
CA ASP A 278 28.94 11.52 -18.16
C ASP A 278 30.06 10.50 -17.93
N GLY A 279 29.76 9.32 -17.42
CA GLY A 279 30.70 8.23 -17.16
C GLY A 279 31.63 8.46 -15.96
N SER A 280 31.35 9.45 -15.11
CA SER A 280 32.08 9.69 -13.88
C SER A 280 31.54 8.91 -12.69
N SER A 281 32.34 8.60 -11.68
CA SER A 281 31.88 7.94 -10.47
C SER A 281 31.67 8.95 -9.34
N ALA A 282 30.41 9.26 -9.04
CA ALA A 282 30.09 10.04 -7.85
C ALA A 282 30.17 9.14 -6.61
N LYS A 283 31.01 9.52 -5.64
CA LYS A 283 31.08 8.85 -4.35
C LYS A 283 29.96 9.34 -3.47
N LEU A 284 28.88 8.57 -3.39
CA LEU A 284 27.70 8.92 -2.63
C LEU A 284 27.79 8.41 -1.21
N VAL A 285 27.48 9.30 -0.29
CA VAL A 285 27.22 8.92 1.10
C VAL A 285 25.83 8.25 1.12
N SER A 286 25.80 6.96 1.42
CA SER A 286 24.53 6.24 1.41
C SER A 286 23.57 6.84 2.44
N TYR A 287 22.28 6.77 2.14
CA TYR A 287 21.18 7.11 3.05
C TYR A 287 21.36 6.55 4.49
N THR A 288 21.88 5.32 4.60
CA THR A 288 22.17 4.68 5.89
C THR A 288 23.29 5.41 6.64
N ASP A 289 24.25 5.98 5.92
CA ASP A 289 25.38 6.71 6.53
C ASP A 289 24.93 8.08 7.02
N ASN A 290 23.99 8.75 6.35
CA ASN A 290 23.40 10.00 6.83
C ASN A 290 22.64 9.79 8.16
N LEU A 291 21.85 8.73 8.29
CA LEU A 291 21.17 8.39 9.56
C LEU A 291 22.19 8.05 10.67
N ARG A 292 23.31 7.40 10.34
CA ARG A 292 24.40 7.12 11.30
C ARG A 292 25.10 8.39 11.74
N LEU A 293 25.35 9.33 10.83
CA LEU A 293 25.97 10.61 11.14
C LEU A 293 25.10 11.44 12.09
N ILE A 294 23.80 11.49 11.84
CA ILE A 294 22.84 12.16 12.73
C ILE A 294 22.83 11.46 14.10
N GLY A 295 22.76 10.13 14.14
CA GLY A 295 22.82 9.36 15.40
C GLY A 295 24.09 9.63 16.20
N ARG A 296 25.28 9.76 15.54
CA ARG A 296 26.54 10.13 16.18
C ARG A 296 26.57 11.56 16.68
N ALA A 297 26.00 12.49 15.91
CA ALA A 297 25.91 13.88 16.34
C ALA A 297 25.08 14.00 17.64
N PHE A 298 24.01 13.23 17.77
CA PHE A 298 23.23 13.16 19.02
C PHE A 298 24.02 12.53 20.19
N GLU A 299 24.90 11.55 19.92
CA GLU A 299 25.78 10.98 20.96
C GLU A 299 26.79 11.97 21.49
N THR A 300 27.31 12.85 20.62
CA THR A 300 28.40 13.77 20.97
C THR A 300 27.92 15.07 21.59
N HIS A 301 26.76 15.56 21.23
CA HIS A 301 26.35 16.90 21.61
C HIS A 301 25.26 16.96 22.69
N ASN A 302 24.54 15.85 22.98
CA ASN A 302 23.41 15.80 23.92
C ASN A 302 22.37 16.90 23.72
N ASP A 303 22.52 17.72 22.68
CA ASP A 303 21.68 18.88 22.38
C ASP A 303 21.13 18.74 20.96
N ILE A 304 19.82 18.56 20.89
CA ILE A 304 19.11 18.30 19.65
C ILE A 304 18.92 19.58 18.83
N GLU A 305 18.81 20.72 19.48
CA GLU A 305 18.67 22.00 18.78
C GLU A 305 19.90 22.28 17.90
N LEU A 306 21.10 21.92 18.36
CA LEU A 306 22.35 22.02 17.59
C LEU A 306 22.50 21.02 16.42
N VAL A 307 21.76 19.95 16.40
CA VAL A 307 21.83 18.92 15.35
C VAL A 307 20.75 19.12 14.27
N LEU A 308 19.71 19.89 14.58
CA LEU A 308 18.59 20.17 13.68
C LEU A 308 18.75 21.52 12.93
N ASP A 309 19.63 22.42 13.39
CA ASP A 309 20.08 23.60 12.66
C ASP A 309 21.19 23.24 11.63
#